data_e66667cf95c347f995549b8d816e0f81
#
_entry.id   e66667cf95c347f995549b8d816e0f81
#
_cell.length_a   1.000
_cell.length_b   1.000
_cell.length_c   1.000
_cell.angle_alpha   90.00
_cell.angle_beta   90.00
_cell.angle_gamma   90.00
#
_symmetry.space_group_name_H-M   'P 1'
#
loop_
_entity.id
_entity.type
_entity.pdbx_description
1 polymer ?
#
loop_
_entity_poly.entity_id
_entity_poly.type
_entity_poly.pdbx_seq_one_letter_code
_entity_poly.pdbx_strand_id
1 'polypeptide(L)'
;MKVLITGGAGFIGSHTADRLLKEGYKVRILDSFETPVHHNSSIPEYLDDRIELMCGDVTKEHDLVGALTGVDIVYHFAAFQDYLPLFSKFVDFNVTSTARIFEIIVRDELPIKKVIVASSQSTLGEGLYLDSDGNE
;
A
#
# COMPACT_ATOMS: atom_id res chain seq x y z
N MET A 1 -18.69 7.18 0.18
CA MET A 1 -17.60 6.77 1.07
C MET A 1 -16.28 7.19 0.46
N LYS A 2 -15.30 7.50 1.30
CA LYS A 2 -13.93 7.85 0.88
C LYS A 2 -12.98 6.70 1.20
N VAL A 3 -12.17 6.34 0.25
CA VAL A 3 -11.23 5.21 0.33
C VAL A 3 -9.79 5.74 0.26
N LEU A 4 -8.94 5.31 1.19
CA LEU A 4 -7.50 5.51 1.10
C LEU A 4 -6.85 4.28 0.46
N ILE A 5 -5.92 4.52 -0.46
CA ILE A 5 -5.03 3.50 -1.01
C ILE A 5 -3.59 3.94 -0.73
N THR A 6 -2.87 3.23 0.13
CA THR A 6 -1.42 3.43 0.26
C THR A 6 -0.70 2.64 -0.84
N GLY A 7 0.36 3.19 -1.41
CA GLY A 7 0.97 2.61 -2.61
C GLY A 7 0.04 2.68 -3.83
N GLY A 8 -0.85 3.68 -3.83
CA GLY A 8 -1.93 3.78 -4.82
C GLY A 8 -1.47 4.20 -6.20
N ALA A 9 -0.29 4.76 -6.33
CA ALA A 9 0.31 5.09 -7.62
C ALA A 9 1.03 3.91 -8.29
N GLY A 10 1.23 2.80 -7.56
CA GLY A 10 1.77 1.57 -8.11
C GLY A 10 0.77 0.82 -9.00
N PHE A 11 1.22 -0.29 -9.61
CA PHE A 11 0.43 -1.06 -10.58
C PHE A 11 -0.94 -1.51 -10.03
N ILE A 12 -0.95 -2.23 -8.90
CA ILE A 12 -2.21 -2.72 -8.31
C ILE A 12 -3.05 -1.58 -7.78
N GLY A 13 -2.41 -0.60 -7.13
CA GLY A 13 -3.07 0.54 -6.51
C GLY A 13 -3.82 1.41 -7.50
N SER A 14 -3.20 1.75 -8.63
CA SER A 14 -3.80 2.59 -9.67
C SER A 14 -5.02 1.94 -10.32
N HIS A 15 -4.93 0.64 -10.65
CA HIS A 15 -6.07 -0.10 -11.20
C HIS A 15 -7.21 -0.24 -10.18
N THR A 16 -6.88 -0.37 -8.89
CA THR A 16 -7.88 -0.37 -7.81
C THR A 16 -8.54 1.00 -7.69
N ALA A 17 -7.77 2.08 -7.77
CA ALA A 17 -8.29 3.44 -7.75
C ALA A 17 -9.28 3.69 -8.90
N ASP A 18 -8.92 3.32 -10.11
CA ASP A 18 -9.80 3.42 -11.28
C ASP A 18 -11.11 2.67 -11.09
N ARG A 19 -11.04 1.46 -10.55
CA ARG A 19 -12.24 0.67 -10.29
C ARG A 19 -13.13 1.34 -9.24
N LEU A 20 -12.55 1.82 -8.16
CA LEU A 20 -13.29 2.50 -7.09
C LEU A 20 -13.95 3.79 -7.56
N LEU A 21 -13.26 4.58 -8.40
CA LEU A 21 -13.84 5.78 -9.00
C LEU A 21 -15.04 5.45 -9.91
N LYS A 22 -14.98 4.36 -10.68
CA LYS A 22 -16.10 3.89 -11.51
C LYS A 22 -17.30 3.45 -10.67
N GLU A 23 -17.07 2.94 -9.47
CA GLU A 23 -18.12 2.57 -8.51
C GLU A 23 -18.62 3.77 -7.67
N GLY A 24 -18.14 4.98 -7.95
CA GLY A 24 -18.60 6.21 -7.31
C GLY A 24 -17.98 6.51 -5.93
N TYR A 25 -16.90 5.83 -5.57
CA TYR A 25 -16.15 6.18 -4.36
C TYR A 25 -15.30 7.43 -4.59
N LYS A 26 -15.04 8.19 -3.52
CA LYS A 26 -13.97 9.17 -3.49
C LYS A 26 -12.68 8.45 -3.13
N VAL A 27 -11.62 8.68 -3.88
CA VAL A 27 -10.33 7.98 -3.69
C VAL A 27 -9.26 8.98 -3.27
N ARG A 28 -8.54 8.63 -2.21
CA ARG A 28 -7.29 9.26 -1.79
C ARG A 28 -6.16 8.27 -1.99
N ILE A 29 -5.03 8.72 -2.51
CA ILE A 29 -3.80 7.94 -2.60
C ILE A 29 -2.74 8.58 -1.70
N LEU A 30 -2.06 7.75 -0.90
CA LEU A 30 -0.80 8.08 -0.25
C LEU A 30 0.30 7.26 -0.93
N ASP A 31 1.27 7.96 -1.54
CA ASP A 31 2.40 7.33 -2.22
C ASP A 31 3.65 8.19 -2.06
N SER A 32 4.82 7.60 -1.96
CA SER A 32 6.08 8.33 -1.89
C SER A 32 6.61 8.75 -3.25
N PHE A 33 6.10 8.17 -4.31
CA PHE A 33 6.56 8.35 -5.70
C PHE A 33 8.06 8.09 -5.88
N GLU A 34 8.63 7.19 -5.06
CA GLU A 34 10.05 6.87 -5.11
C GLU A 34 10.39 5.86 -6.20
N THR A 35 11.66 5.92 -6.63
CA THR A 35 12.26 4.87 -7.45
C THR A 35 12.41 3.57 -6.64
N PRO A 36 12.37 2.38 -7.27
CA PRO A 36 12.33 2.13 -8.71
C PRO A 36 10.92 2.12 -9.32
N VAL A 37 9.85 2.24 -8.53
CA VAL A 37 8.46 2.13 -9.02
C VAL A 37 8.11 3.32 -9.91
N HIS A 38 8.52 4.52 -9.51
CA HIS A 38 8.26 5.75 -10.25
C HIS A 38 9.54 6.35 -10.80
N HIS A 39 9.65 6.42 -12.14
CA HIS A 39 10.78 7.09 -12.78
C HIS A 39 10.72 8.59 -12.51
N ASN A 40 11.87 9.16 -12.12
CA ASN A 40 12.04 10.59 -11.83
C ASN A 40 11.19 11.14 -10.67
N SER A 41 10.67 10.30 -9.79
CA SER A 41 9.86 10.73 -8.63
C SER A 41 8.70 11.67 -9.03
N SER A 42 8.12 11.47 -10.22
CA SER A 42 7.02 12.28 -10.74
C SER A 42 5.67 11.59 -10.53
N ILE A 43 4.63 12.39 -10.42
CA ILE A 43 3.25 11.91 -10.41
C ILE A 43 2.95 11.29 -11.79
N PRO A 44 2.53 10.02 -11.85
CA PRO A 44 2.24 9.35 -13.11
C PRO A 44 1.02 9.97 -13.83
N GLU A 45 1.16 10.19 -15.14
CA GLU A 45 0.09 10.74 -15.99
C GLU A 45 -1.15 9.85 -16.10
N TYR A 46 -1.03 8.55 -15.76
CA TYR A 46 -2.15 7.61 -15.80
C TYR A 46 -3.12 7.73 -14.62
N LEU A 47 -2.79 8.52 -13.61
CA LEU A 47 -3.70 8.73 -12.47
C LEU A 47 -4.82 9.70 -12.84
N ASP A 48 -6.06 9.33 -12.53
CA ASP A 48 -7.25 10.16 -12.79
C ASP A 48 -7.23 11.43 -11.94
N ASP A 49 -7.53 12.58 -12.54
CA ASP A 49 -7.51 13.91 -11.89
C ASP A 49 -8.49 14.03 -10.70
N ARG A 50 -9.46 13.13 -10.59
CA ARG A 50 -10.41 13.10 -9.47
C ARG A 50 -9.82 12.50 -8.20
N ILE A 51 -8.63 11.90 -8.27
CA ILE A 51 -7.95 11.30 -7.14
C ILE A 51 -7.31 12.39 -6.28
N GLU A 52 -7.57 12.35 -4.99
CA GLU A 52 -6.85 13.18 -4.02
C GLU A 52 -5.47 12.57 -3.77
N LEU A 53 -4.43 13.19 -4.30
CA LEU A 53 -3.06 12.71 -4.17
C LEU A 53 -2.38 13.32 -2.94
N MET A 54 -1.74 12.47 -2.15
CA MET A 54 -0.85 12.85 -1.06
C MET A 54 0.53 12.22 -1.30
N CYS A 55 1.54 13.08 -1.45
CA CYS A 55 2.92 12.61 -1.44
C CYS A 55 3.36 12.40 0.00
N GLY A 56 3.76 11.17 0.34
CA GLY A 56 4.17 10.82 1.70
C GLY A 56 4.60 9.37 1.84
N ASP A 57 5.20 9.07 2.97
CA ASP A 57 5.83 7.79 3.28
C ASP A 57 5.07 7.07 4.41
N VAL A 58 4.64 5.84 4.17
CA VAL A 58 3.92 5.02 5.17
C VAL A 58 4.76 4.69 6.42
N THR A 59 6.07 4.89 6.37
CA THR A 59 6.94 4.75 7.53
C THR A 59 6.90 6.01 8.44
N LYS A 60 6.29 7.08 7.98
CA LYS A 60 6.15 8.35 8.72
C LYS A 60 4.75 8.48 9.32
N GLU A 61 4.69 8.55 10.64
CA GLU A 61 3.42 8.61 11.35
C GLU A 61 2.56 9.81 10.94
N HIS A 62 3.17 10.99 10.77
CA HIS A 62 2.43 12.20 10.40
C HIS A 62 1.77 12.09 9.03
N ASP A 63 2.41 11.39 8.06
CA ASP A 63 1.83 11.16 6.73
C ASP A 63 0.63 10.21 6.83
N LEU A 64 0.77 9.15 7.64
CA LEU A 64 -0.34 8.22 7.88
C LEU A 64 -1.52 8.88 8.59
N VAL A 65 -1.29 9.71 9.61
CA VAL A 65 -2.36 10.44 10.31
C VAL A 65 -3.11 11.34 9.34
N GLY A 66 -2.40 12.10 8.51
CA GLY A 66 -3.02 12.93 7.47
C GLY A 66 -3.82 12.12 6.46
N ALA A 67 -3.27 10.99 6.01
CA ALA A 67 -3.89 10.15 5.01
C ALA A 67 -5.16 9.44 5.55
N LEU A 68 -5.14 8.96 6.79
CA LEU A 68 -6.23 8.23 7.43
C LEU A 68 -7.40 9.14 7.84
N THR A 69 -7.14 10.43 8.04
CA THR A 69 -8.17 11.37 8.48
C THR A 69 -9.29 11.52 7.44
N GLY A 70 -10.52 11.26 7.86
CA GLY A 70 -11.72 11.46 7.05
C GLY A 70 -11.92 10.42 5.94
N VAL A 71 -11.35 9.22 6.07
CA VAL A 71 -11.59 8.08 5.18
C VAL A 71 -12.42 7.00 5.87
N ASP A 72 -13.16 6.23 5.10
CA ASP A 72 -14.04 5.16 5.57
C ASP A 72 -13.40 3.76 5.44
N ILE A 73 -12.54 3.58 4.43
CA ILE A 73 -11.94 2.29 4.08
C ILE A 73 -10.48 2.51 3.71
N VAL A 74 -9.62 1.57 4.09
CA VAL A 74 -8.19 1.59 3.75
C VAL A 74 -7.83 0.36 2.93
N TYR A 75 -7.16 0.55 1.80
CA TYR A 75 -6.41 -0.45 1.06
C TYR A 75 -4.92 -0.18 1.29
N HIS A 76 -4.26 -1.05 2.03
CA HIS A 76 -2.84 -0.93 2.32
C HIS A 76 -2.04 -1.80 1.36
N PHE A 77 -1.52 -1.17 0.30
CA PHE A 77 -0.74 -1.81 -0.77
C PHE A 77 0.71 -1.31 -0.82
N ALA A 78 1.02 -0.24 -0.09
CA ALA A 78 2.40 0.19 0.05
C ALA A 78 3.24 -0.92 0.65
N ALA A 79 4.30 -1.30 -0.05
CA ALA A 79 5.24 -2.33 0.39
C ALA A 79 6.61 -2.05 -0.20
N PHE A 80 7.63 -2.48 0.49
CA PHE A 80 8.98 -2.56 -0.04
C PHE A 80 9.21 -3.96 -0.59
N GLN A 81 9.65 -4.04 -1.84
CA GLN A 81 9.99 -5.28 -2.52
C GLN A 81 11.32 -5.09 -3.25
N ASP A 82 12.31 -5.88 -2.89
CA ASP A 82 13.65 -5.86 -3.49
C ASP A 82 14.32 -7.22 -3.27
N TYR A 83 15.42 -7.48 -3.98
CA TYR A 83 16.28 -8.64 -3.79
C TYR A 83 17.56 -8.30 -2.99
N LEU A 84 17.74 -7.03 -2.60
CA LEU A 84 18.86 -6.59 -1.79
C LEU A 84 18.63 -6.94 -0.30
N PRO A 85 19.69 -7.18 0.47
CA PRO A 85 19.59 -7.54 1.89
C PRO A 85 19.31 -6.32 2.79
N LEU A 86 18.25 -5.59 2.47
CA LEU A 86 17.81 -4.38 3.19
C LEU A 86 16.73 -4.74 4.22
N PHE A 87 17.06 -5.64 5.14
CA PHE A 87 16.09 -6.24 6.07
C PHE A 87 15.29 -5.22 6.88
N SER A 88 15.93 -4.13 7.35
CA SER A 88 15.24 -3.07 8.08
C SER A 88 14.13 -2.43 7.24
N LYS A 89 14.38 -2.18 5.94
CA LYS A 89 13.35 -1.63 5.05
C LYS A 89 12.16 -2.56 4.91
N PHE A 90 12.39 -3.87 4.78
CA PHE A 90 11.29 -4.84 4.73
C PHE A 90 10.43 -4.78 5.99
N VAL A 91 11.06 -4.67 7.17
CA VAL A 91 10.34 -4.56 8.44
C VAL A 91 9.60 -3.23 8.54
N ASP A 92 10.25 -2.12 8.22
CA ASP A 92 9.67 -0.78 8.35
C ASP A 92 8.46 -0.59 7.42
N PHE A 93 8.61 -0.97 6.16
CA PHE A 93 7.54 -0.79 5.15
C PHE A 93 6.45 -1.84 5.23
N ASN A 94 6.77 -3.13 5.43
CA ASN A 94 5.80 -4.21 5.29
C ASN A 94 5.16 -4.63 6.63
N VAL A 95 5.84 -4.39 7.74
CA VAL A 95 5.36 -4.79 9.08
C VAL A 95 4.98 -3.56 9.91
N THR A 96 5.94 -2.66 10.14
CA THR A 96 5.75 -1.52 11.04
C THR A 96 4.69 -0.55 10.50
N SER A 97 4.66 -0.30 9.19
CA SER A 97 3.64 0.57 8.58
C SER A 97 2.23 0.04 8.79
N THR A 98 2.05 -1.29 8.61
CA THR A 98 0.77 -1.96 8.85
C THR A 98 0.34 -1.82 10.31
N ALA A 99 1.24 -2.07 11.26
CA ALA A 99 0.97 -1.91 12.69
C ALA A 99 0.57 -0.48 13.02
N ARG A 100 1.30 0.52 12.52
CA ARG A 100 0.99 1.95 12.73
C ARG A 100 -0.38 2.35 12.22
N ILE A 101 -0.82 1.84 11.08
CA ILE A 101 -2.18 2.12 10.58
C ILE A 101 -3.21 1.71 11.64
N PHE A 102 -3.10 0.51 12.21
CA PHE A 102 -4.03 0.04 13.24
C PHE A 102 -3.89 0.83 14.55
N GLU A 103 -2.66 1.15 14.96
CA GLU A 103 -2.41 1.96 16.14
C GLU A 103 -3.05 3.35 16.04
N ILE A 104 -2.90 4.03 14.91
CA ILE A 104 -3.48 5.36 14.67
C ILE A 104 -5.02 5.26 14.67
N ILE A 105 -5.59 4.26 13.98
CA ILE A 105 -7.04 4.06 13.94
C ILE A 105 -7.62 3.93 15.36
N VAL A 106 -6.98 3.13 16.21
CA VAL A 106 -7.45 2.88 17.58
C VAL A 106 -7.19 4.09 18.48
N ARG A 107 -5.99 4.65 18.44
CA ARG A 107 -5.59 5.78 19.29
C ARG A 107 -6.44 7.02 19.05
N ASP A 108 -6.69 7.33 17.76
CA ASP A 108 -7.37 8.55 17.35
C ASP A 108 -8.89 8.32 17.11
N GLU A 109 -9.38 7.13 17.50
CA GLU A 109 -10.80 6.72 17.37
C GLU A 109 -11.37 6.98 15.97
N LEU A 110 -10.57 6.70 14.92
CA LEU A 110 -10.98 6.98 13.55
C LEU A 110 -12.13 6.06 13.11
N PRO A 111 -13.21 6.60 12.44
CA PRO A 111 -14.39 5.84 12.07
C PRO A 111 -14.18 4.95 10.82
N ILE A 112 -13.01 4.31 10.73
CA ILE A 112 -12.63 3.45 9.61
C ILE A 112 -13.36 2.11 9.75
N LYS A 113 -14.13 1.75 8.73
CA LYS A 113 -15.01 0.57 8.72
C LYS A 113 -14.29 -0.70 8.32
N LYS A 114 -13.20 -0.57 7.51
CA LYS A 114 -12.48 -1.72 6.95
C LYS A 114 -11.06 -1.34 6.57
N VAL A 115 -10.14 -2.25 6.88
CA VAL A 115 -8.75 -2.23 6.38
C VAL A 115 -8.53 -3.50 5.58
N ILE A 116 -8.06 -3.36 4.35
CA ILE A 116 -7.66 -4.44 3.45
C ILE A 116 -6.14 -4.34 3.30
N VAL A 117 -5.45 -5.39 3.69
CA VAL A 117 -3.99 -5.48 3.59
C VAL A 117 -3.62 -6.48 2.51
N ALA A 118 -2.68 -6.12 1.63
CA ALA A 118 -2.15 -7.05 0.65
C ALA A 118 -1.36 -8.16 1.37
N SER A 119 -1.63 -9.40 0.99
CA SER A 119 -0.84 -10.56 1.39
C SER A 119 0.08 -10.98 0.23
N SER A 120 0.78 -12.08 0.38
CA SER A 120 1.69 -12.61 -0.63
C SER A 120 1.54 -14.11 -0.79
N GLN A 121 1.76 -14.62 -1.99
CA GLN A 121 1.94 -16.06 -2.22
C GLN A 121 3.11 -16.64 -1.39
N SER A 122 4.11 -15.81 -1.08
CA SER A 122 5.26 -16.23 -0.26
C SER A 122 4.86 -16.68 1.15
N THR A 123 3.67 -16.32 1.63
CA THR A 123 3.14 -16.81 2.92
C THR A 123 2.81 -18.31 2.90
N LEU A 124 2.69 -18.91 1.72
CA LEU A 124 2.44 -20.34 1.54
C LEU A 124 3.74 -21.16 1.62
N GLY A 125 4.90 -20.49 1.70
CA GLY A 125 6.21 -21.12 1.68
C GLY A 125 6.65 -21.53 0.27
N GLU A 126 7.83 -22.15 0.20
CA GLU A 126 8.31 -22.74 -1.03
C GLU A 126 7.71 -24.14 -1.20
N GLY A 127 7.36 -24.48 -2.44
CA GLY A 127 6.96 -25.85 -2.79
C GLY A 127 8.16 -26.80 -2.74
N LEU A 128 7.88 -28.09 -2.67
CA LEU A 128 8.89 -29.11 -2.89
C LEU A 128 9.29 -29.11 -4.37
N TYR A 129 10.57 -28.99 -4.63
CA TYR A 129 11.15 -29.12 -5.98
C TYR A 129 11.77 -30.51 -6.08
N LEU A 130 11.25 -31.32 -7.00
CA LEU A 130 11.83 -32.63 -7.29
C LEU A 130 12.64 -32.53 -8.60
N ASP A 131 13.81 -33.12 -8.62
CA ASP A 131 14.57 -33.33 -9.85
C ASP A 131 13.89 -34.34 -10.77
N SER A 132 14.46 -34.60 -11.95
CA SER A 132 13.96 -35.60 -12.91
C SER A 132 13.90 -37.01 -12.37
N ASP A 133 14.64 -37.29 -11.30
CA ASP A 133 14.75 -38.61 -10.64
C ASP A 133 13.88 -38.70 -9.39
N GLY A 134 13.14 -37.65 -9.05
CA GLY A 134 12.20 -37.60 -7.94
C GLY A 134 12.86 -37.34 -6.58
N ASN A 135 14.10 -36.79 -6.53
CA ASN A 135 14.77 -36.42 -5.30
C ASN A 135 14.44 -34.94 -4.96
N GLU A 136 14.40 -34.61 -3.62
CA GLU A 136 14.28 -33.25 -3.09
C GLU A 136 15.58 -32.45 -3.25
#